data_47030b973ca2d9d14cceee41dfaa96f1
#
_entry.id   47030b973ca2d9d14cceee41dfaa96f1
#
_cell.length_a   1.000
_cell.length_b   1.000
_cell.length_c   1.000
_cell.angle_alpha   90.00
_cell.angle_beta   90.00
_cell.angle_gamma   90.00
#
_symmetry.space_group_name_H-M   'P 1'
#
loop_
_entity.id
_entity.type
_entity.pdbx_description
1 polymer ?
#
loop_
_entity_poly.entity_id
_entity_poly.type
_entity_poly.pdbx_seq_one_letter_code
_entity_poly.pdbx_strand_id
1 'polypeptide(L)'
;MRKIKSAGLVILAFLCASLWVSQYAFSSDNIKWHSYKEGMESGKKKQKKVFLYFYSDSCGYCEEMEKVTFKDISVIDILDKNFISVKVNVDKERKTAADYHVRGVPSNWFIKENGETISNLPRYVPPEIFSVVLNYIY
;
A
#
# COMPACT_ATOMS: atom_id res chain seq x y z
N MET A 1 -65.50 -5.98 -1.42
CA MET A 1 -65.01 -4.59 -1.35
C MET A 1 -63.62 -4.53 -0.79
N ARG A 2 -62.70 -3.80 -1.46
CA ARG A 2 -61.31 -3.46 -1.08
C ARG A 2 -60.31 -4.63 -0.95
N LYS A 3 -59.92 -5.18 -2.07
CA LYS A 3 -58.65 -5.88 -2.26
C LYS A 3 -57.71 -4.97 -3.05
N ILE A 4 -57.03 -4.01 -2.41
CA ILE A 4 -55.89 -3.27 -2.99
C ILE A 4 -55.08 -2.77 -1.81
N LYS A 5 -54.05 -3.48 -1.37
CA LYS A 5 -52.97 -2.95 -0.51
C LYS A 5 -51.75 -3.87 -0.39
N SER A 6 -51.64 -4.93 -1.17
CA SER A 6 -50.43 -5.82 -1.08
C SER A 6 -49.37 -5.56 -2.16
N ALA A 7 -49.70 -4.81 -3.22
CA ALA A 7 -48.76 -4.56 -4.33
C ALA A 7 -47.68 -3.47 -3.97
N GLY A 8 -48.03 -2.51 -3.13
CA GLY A 8 -47.10 -1.43 -2.74
C GLY A 8 -45.97 -1.85 -1.82
N LEU A 9 -46.21 -2.86 -0.96
CA LEU A 9 -45.23 -3.31 0.02
C LEU A 9 -44.12 -4.17 -0.63
N VAL A 10 -44.46 -4.91 -1.67
CA VAL A 10 -43.49 -5.76 -2.41
C VAL A 10 -42.54 -4.90 -3.26
N ILE A 11 -43.03 -3.81 -3.83
CA ILE A 11 -42.19 -2.90 -4.65
C ILE A 11 -41.17 -2.14 -3.78
N LEU A 12 -41.55 -1.74 -2.56
CA LEU A 12 -40.61 -1.10 -1.64
C LEU A 12 -39.47 -2.06 -1.16
N ALA A 13 -39.79 -3.33 -0.99
CA ALA A 13 -38.79 -4.34 -0.60
C ALA A 13 -37.76 -4.62 -1.70
N PHE A 14 -38.16 -4.56 -2.98
CA PHE A 14 -37.25 -4.74 -4.10
C PHE A 14 -36.35 -3.52 -4.33
N LEU A 15 -36.79 -2.31 -4.02
CA LEU A 15 -35.96 -1.10 -4.12
C LEU A 15 -34.90 -1.00 -3.04
N CYS A 16 -35.12 -1.55 -1.84
CA CYS A 16 -34.10 -1.58 -0.79
C CYS A 16 -33.02 -2.65 -1.04
N ALA A 17 -33.32 -3.74 -1.74
CA ALA A 17 -32.36 -4.79 -2.04
C ALA A 17 -31.34 -4.37 -3.12
N SER A 18 -31.66 -3.42 -3.96
CA SER A 18 -30.77 -2.93 -5.04
C SER A 18 -29.69 -1.94 -4.57
N LEU A 19 -29.75 -1.44 -3.33
CA LEU A 19 -28.76 -0.51 -2.76
C LEU A 19 -27.62 -1.22 -2.03
N TRP A 20 -27.63 -2.54 -1.92
CA TRP A 20 -26.58 -3.33 -1.26
C TRP A 20 -25.55 -3.91 -2.24
N VAL A 21 -25.67 -3.63 -3.53
CA VAL A 21 -24.70 -4.07 -4.53
C VAL A 21 -23.83 -2.89 -4.91
N SER A 22 -22.68 -2.79 -4.34
CA SER A 22 -21.45 -2.20 -4.87
C SER A 22 -20.60 -1.56 -3.78
N GLN A 23 -20.00 -2.39 -2.94
CA GLN A 23 -18.71 -2.05 -2.37
C GLN A 23 -17.72 -3.18 -2.69
N TYR A 24 -17.66 -3.55 -3.96
CA TYR A 24 -16.44 -4.17 -4.45
C TYR A 24 -15.40 -3.06 -4.47
N ALA A 25 -14.55 -3.02 -3.44
CA ALA A 25 -13.39 -2.16 -3.44
C ALA A 25 -12.60 -2.48 -4.71
N PHE A 26 -12.57 -1.51 -5.62
CA PHE A 26 -11.69 -1.53 -6.78
C PHE A 26 -10.27 -1.63 -6.23
N SER A 27 -9.69 -2.83 -6.29
CA SER A 27 -8.29 -3.03 -5.96
C SER A 27 -7.50 -2.17 -6.95
N SER A 28 -6.76 -1.22 -6.44
CA SER A 28 -5.89 -0.37 -7.26
C SER A 28 -4.85 -1.26 -7.93
N ASP A 29 -4.74 -1.22 -9.27
CA ASP A 29 -3.70 -1.95 -10.00
C ASP A 29 -2.29 -1.40 -9.72
N ASN A 30 -2.16 -0.43 -8.82
CA ASN A 30 -0.92 0.22 -8.48
C ASN A 30 -0.85 0.58 -6.99
N ILE A 31 0.35 0.45 -6.41
CA ILE A 31 0.65 0.90 -5.05
C ILE A 31 0.46 2.41 -4.94
N LYS A 32 -0.25 2.86 -3.90
CA LYS A 32 -0.41 4.27 -3.59
C LYS A 32 0.84 4.82 -2.89
N TRP A 33 1.71 5.45 -3.66
CA TRP A 33 2.93 6.05 -3.14
C TRP A 33 2.68 7.43 -2.51
N HIS A 34 3.35 7.68 -1.40
CA HIS A 34 3.39 8.97 -0.70
C HIS A 34 4.81 9.54 -0.70
N SER A 35 4.93 10.85 -0.54
CA SER A 35 6.20 11.47 -0.17
C SER A 35 6.62 11.06 1.25
N TYR A 36 7.89 11.23 1.59
CA TYR A 36 8.39 10.86 2.92
C TYR A 36 7.60 11.52 4.05
N LYS A 37 7.43 12.86 3.98
CA LYS A 37 6.73 13.61 5.00
C LYS A 37 5.27 13.16 5.15
N GLU A 38 4.54 13.14 4.05
CA GLU A 38 3.11 12.75 4.04
C GLU A 38 2.89 11.31 4.50
N GLY A 39 3.76 10.40 4.08
CA GLY A 39 3.65 8.99 4.44
C GLY A 39 3.93 8.74 5.92
N MET A 40 4.96 9.35 6.49
CA MET A 40 5.27 9.23 7.91
C MET A 40 4.14 9.84 8.79
N GLU A 41 3.63 11.00 8.42
CA GLU A 41 2.48 11.63 9.11
C GLU A 41 1.21 10.75 9.01
N SER A 42 0.95 10.19 7.83
CA SER A 42 -0.18 9.28 7.61
C SER A 42 -0.07 7.99 8.41
N GLY A 43 1.12 7.39 8.45
CA GLY A 43 1.39 6.19 9.25
C GLY A 43 1.06 6.42 10.72
N LYS A 44 1.59 7.49 11.30
CA LYS A 44 1.31 7.89 12.69
C LYS A 44 -0.17 8.15 12.93
N LYS A 45 -0.82 8.96 12.07
CA LYS A 45 -2.24 9.32 12.21
C LYS A 45 -3.17 8.12 12.10
N LYS A 46 -2.89 7.20 11.17
CA LYS A 46 -3.72 6.02 10.89
C LYS A 46 -3.32 4.80 11.71
N GLN A 47 -2.29 4.90 12.54
CA GLN A 47 -1.71 3.78 13.31
C GLN A 47 -1.37 2.60 12.38
N LYS A 48 -0.74 2.90 11.24
CA LYS A 48 -0.28 1.94 10.25
C LYS A 48 1.24 1.94 10.13
N LYS A 49 1.82 0.77 9.94
CA LYS A 49 3.23 0.63 9.59
C LYS A 49 3.53 1.33 8.26
N VAL A 50 4.75 1.79 8.08
CA VAL A 50 5.20 2.45 6.85
C VAL A 50 6.18 1.52 6.14
N PHE A 51 5.91 1.27 4.85
CA PHE A 51 6.87 0.70 3.92
C PHE A 51 7.60 1.85 3.22
N LEU A 52 8.91 1.93 3.38
CA LEU A 52 9.74 3.01 2.85
C LEU A 52 10.72 2.43 1.83
N TYR A 53 10.56 2.84 0.58
CA TYR A 53 11.36 2.39 -0.56
C TYR A 53 12.31 3.48 -1.03
N PHE A 54 13.61 3.20 -0.93
CA PHE A 54 14.67 4.07 -1.45
C PHE A 54 15.11 3.61 -2.84
N TYR A 55 15.18 4.55 -3.77
CA TYR A 55 15.54 4.31 -5.17
C TYR A 55 16.34 5.46 -5.78
N SER A 56 16.89 5.26 -6.97
CA SER A 56 17.52 6.27 -7.83
C SER A 56 17.01 6.11 -9.25
N ASP A 57 16.96 7.22 -9.99
CA ASP A 57 16.49 7.21 -11.39
C ASP A 57 17.46 6.44 -12.33
N SER A 58 18.73 6.25 -11.93
CA SER A 58 19.75 5.50 -12.69
C SER A 58 19.96 4.05 -12.22
N CYS A 59 19.07 3.51 -11.38
CA CYS A 59 19.22 2.21 -10.77
C CYS A 59 18.43 1.13 -11.53
N GLY A 60 19.11 0.25 -12.28
CA GLY A 60 18.47 -0.83 -13.05
C GLY A 60 17.68 -1.83 -12.19
N TYR A 61 18.20 -2.22 -11.02
CA TYR A 61 17.47 -3.08 -10.09
C TYR A 61 16.27 -2.40 -9.43
N CYS A 62 16.28 -1.07 -9.32
CA CYS A 62 15.10 -0.32 -8.89
C CYS A 62 14.01 -0.37 -9.96
N GLU A 63 14.39 -0.18 -11.22
CA GLU A 63 13.48 -0.30 -12.36
C GLU A 63 12.86 -1.70 -12.44
N GLU A 64 13.67 -2.75 -12.24
CA GLU A 64 13.19 -4.14 -12.21
C GLU A 64 12.21 -4.35 -11.06
N MET A 65 12.50 -3.85 -9.86
CA MET A 65 11.60 -3.94 -8.71
C MET A 65 10.26 -3.24 -8.96
N GLU A 66 10.29 -2.09 -9.62
CA GLU A 66 9.10 -1.33 -9.99
C GLU A 66 8.25 -2.01 -11.07
N LYS A 67 8.90 -2.72 -12.01
CA LYS A 67 8.22 -3.41 -13.11
C LYS A 67 7.73 -4.82 -12.75
N VAL A 68 8.37 -5.47 -11.79
CA VAL A 68 8.08 -6.87 -11.42
C VAL A 68 7.46 -6.93 -10.03
N THR A 69 8.21 -6.62 -8.97
CA THR A 69 7.75 -6.81 -7.59
C THR A 69 6.57 -5.92 -7.24
N PHE A 70 6.62 -4.65 -7.62
CA PHE A 70 5.54 -3.69 -7.33
C PHE A 70 4.38 -3.73 -8.34
N LYS A 71 4.38 -4.67 -9.27
CA LYS A 71 3.26 -5.01 -10.15
C LYS A 71 2.60 -6.34 -9.82
N ASP A 72 3.18 -7.09 -8.90
CA ASP A 72 2.57 -8.32 -8.40
C ASP A 72 1.31 -8.01 -7.57
N ILE A 73 0.21 -8.67 -7.91
CA ILE A 73 -1.10 -8.42 -7.31
C ILE A 73 -1.08 -8.69 -5.80
N SER A 74 -0.37 -9.74 -5.35
CA SER A 74 -0.28 -10.09 -3.93
C SER A 74 0.49 -9.04 -3.15
N VAL A 75 1.58 -8.52 -3.71
CA VAL A 75 2.39 -7.44 -3.12
C VAL A 75 1.57 -6.16 -3.01
N ILE A 76 0.88 -5.76 -4.08
CA ILE A 76 0.03 -4.57 -4.10
C ILE A 76 -1.06 -4.68 -3.03
N ASP A 77 -1.76 -5.80 -2.98
CA ASP A 77 -2.87 -6.03 -2.03
C ASP A 77 -2.42 -5.95 -0.57
N ILE A 78 -1.28 -6.57 -0.23
CA ILE A 78 -0.73 -6.52 1.14
C ILE A 78 -0.29 -5.11 1.50
N LEU A 79 0.42 -4.41 0.61
CA LEU A 79 0.90 -3.04 0.85
C LEU A 79 -0.26 -2.06 1.04
N ASP A 80 -1.26 -2.09 0.16
CA ASP A 80 -2.39 -1.16 0.23
C ASP A 80 -3.27 -1.39 1.47
N LYS A 81 -3.45 -2.64 1.87
CA LYS A 81 -4.25 -2.97 3.06
C LYS A 81 -3.55 -2.62 4.36
N ASN A 82 -2.25 -2.92 4.46
CA ASN A 82 -1.57 -3.02 5.75
C ASN A 82 -0.54 -1.93 6.00
N PHE A 83 -0.04 -1.26 4.95
CA PHE A 83 1.03 -0.28 5.06
C PHE A 83 0.65 1.08 4.48
N ILE A 84 1.43 2.09 4.83
CA ILE A 84 1.54 3.34 4.09
C ILE A 84 2.82 3.23 3.27
N SER A 85 2.70 3.22 1.94
CA SER A 85 3.85 3.08 1.05
C SER A 85 4.46 4.44 0.71
N VAL A 86 5.76 4.58 0.95
CA VAL A 86 6.55 5.80 0.77
C VAL A 86 7.69 5.53 -0.20
N LYS A 87 7.91 6.46 -1.13
CA LYS A 87 8.98 6.36 -2.12
C LYS A 87 9.93 7.55 -1.99
N VAL A 88 11.23 7.26 -1.82
CA VAL A 88 12.28 8.28 -1.61
C VAL A 88 13.37 8.13 -2.66
N ASN A 89 13.57 9.18 -3.46
CA ASN A 89 14.68 9.25 -4.40
C ASN A 89 15.94 9.73 -3.66
N VAL A 90 16.97 8.88 -3.57
CA VAL A 90 18.18 9.16 -2.79
C VAL A 90 19.02 10.32 -3.37
N ASP A 91 18.90 10.61 -4.66
CA ASP A 91 19.62 11.70 -5.30
C ASP A 91 18.97 13.06 -5.01
N LYS A 92 17.64 13.07 -4.82
CA LYS A 92 16.84 14.28 -4.54
C LYS A 92 16.66 14.51 -3.03
N GLU A 93 16.50 13.45 -2.25
CA GLU A 93 16.24 13.48 -0.81
C GLU A 93 17.43 12.96 0.01
N ARG A 94 18.63 13.51 -0.26
CA ARG A 94 19.90 13.07 0.30
C ARG A 94 19.92 13.04 1.83
N LYS A 95 19.28 14.03 2.47
CA LYS A 95 19.21 14.07 3.93
C LYS A 95 18.44 12.88 4.48
N THR A 96 17.26 12.59 3.93
CA THR A 96 16.44 11.43 4.33
C THR A 96 17.23 10.14 4.14
N ALA A 97 17.89 9.96 2.99
CA ALA A 97 18.71 8.77 2.74
C ALA A 97 19.87 8.63 3.74
N ALA A 98 20.51 9.74 4.12
CA ALA A 98 21.60 9.76 5.12
C ALA A 98 21.08 9.42 6.53
N ASP A 99 19.92 9.93 6.92
CA ASP A 99 19.30 9.66 8.23
C ASP A 99 19.02 8.15 8.42
N TYR A 100 18.68 7.44 7.33
CA TYR A 100 18.53 5.97 7.31
C TYR A 100 19.81 5.19 6.98
N HIS A 101 20.96 5.87 6.83
CA HIS A 101 22.24 5.25 6.47
C HIS A 101 22.16 4.37 5.22
N VAL A 102 21.38 4.79 4.22
CA VAL A 102 21.21 4.06 2.95
C VAL A 102 22.52 4.05 2.18
N ARG A 103 23.12 2.87 1.98
CA ARG A 103 24.41 2.70 1.30
C ARG A 103 24.28 2.19 -0.14
N GLY A 104 23.08 1.83 -0.56
CA GLY A 104 22.79 1.33 -1.88
C GLY A 104 21.31 1.21 -2.13
N VAL A 105 20.92 1.17 -3.39
CA VAL A 105 19.53 1.06 -3.84
C VAL A 105 19.36 -0.12 -4.79
N PRO A 106 18.17 -0.74 -4.86
CA PRO A 106 17.00 -0.46 -4.03
C PRO A 106 17.21 -0.84 -2.57
N SER A 107 16.54 -0.13 -1.65
CA SER A 107 16.57 -0.44 -0.22
C SER A 107 15.16 -0.29 0.35
N ASN A 108 14.70 -1.34 1.01
CA ASN A 108 13.32 -1.49 1.47
C ASN A 108 13.29 -1.49 2.99
N TRP A 109 12.61 -0.53 3.60
CA TRP A 109 12.57 -0.33 5.04
C TRP A 109 11.15 -0.48 5.56
N PHE A 110 11.03 -1.04 6.75
CA PHE A 110 9.76 -1.20 7.45
C PHE A 110 9.83 -0.46 8.77
N ILE A 111 8.89 0.45 8.96
CA ILE A 111 8.86 1.40 10.08
C ILE A 111 7.55 1.22 10.84
N LYS A 112 7.62 1.23 12.17
CA LYS A 112 6.44 1.23 13.02
C LYS A 112 5.70 2.57 12.93
N GLU A 113 4.47 2.60 13.37
CA GLU A 113 3.63 3.80 13.49
C GLU A 113 4.22 4.89 14.40
N ASN A 114 5.09 4.51 15.33
CA ASN A 114 5.82 5.43 16.22
C ASN A 114 7.14 5.94 15.61
N GLY A 115 7.50 5.49 14.39
CA GLY A 115 8.73 5.89 13.69
C GLY A 115 9.95 5.00 13.94
N GLU A 116 9.84 3.96 14.77
CA GLU A 116 10.94 3.01 14.99
C GLU A 116 11.11 2.07 13.80
N THR A 117 12.35 1.78 13.44
CA THR A 117 12.67 0.78 12.40
C THR A 117 12.35 -0.63 12.88
N ILE A 118 11.59 -1.38 12.08
CA ILE A 118 11.36 -2.82 12.30
C ILE A 118 12.49 -3.62 11.66
N SER A 119 12.72 -3.40 10.37
CA SER A 119 13.79 -4.07 9.61
C SER A 119 14.08 -3.35 8.29
N ASN A 120 15.14 -3.78 7.61
CA ASN A 120 15.39 -3.37 6.23
C ASN A 120 15.80 -4.58 5.37
N LEU A 121 15.43 -4.52 4.10
CA LEU A 121 15.84 -5.47 3.06
C LEU A 121 16.61 -4.70 1.99
N PRO A 122 17.93 -4.84 1.95
CA PRO A 122 18.74 -4.24 0.88
C PRO A 122 18.59 -5.01 -0.44
N ARG A 123 18.77 -4.31 -1.54
CA ARG A 123 18.77 -4.85 -2.90
C ARG A 123 17.38 -5.23 -3.43
N TYR A 124 17.38 -5.73 -4.66
CA TYR A 124 16.19 -6.28 -5.31
C TYR A 124 15.65 -7.48 -4.55
N VAL A 125 14.33 -7.53 -4.40
CA VAL A 125 13.61 -8.65 -3.77
C VAL A 125 12.49 -9.08 -4.72
N PRO A 126 12.47 -10.33 -5.18
CA PRO A 126 11.42 -10.83 -6.06
C PRO A 126 10.06 -10.91 -5.34
N PRO A 127 8.93 -10.86 -6.08
CA PRO A 127 7.60 -10.74 -5.48
C PRO A 127 7.25 -11.86 -4.50
N GLU A 128 7.66 -13.11 -4.77
CA GLU A 128 7.37 -14.26 -3.91
C GLU A 128 8.01 -14.11 -2.53
N ILE A 129 9.25 -13.63 -2.50
CA ILE A 129 9.97 -13.39 -1.23
C ILE A 129 9.42 -12.14 -0.55
N PHE A 130 9.15 -11.10 -1.34
CA PHE A 130 8.67 -9.84 -0.78
C PHE A 130 7.30 -9.99 -0.11
N SER A 131 6.36 -10.72 -0.73
CA SER A 131 5.05 -11.01 -0.13
C SER A 131 5.13 -11.80 1.17
N VAL A 132 6.06 -12.78 1.26
CA VAL A 132 6.32 -13.52 2.52
C VAL A 132 6.81 -12.59 3.61
N VAL A 133 7.77 -11.71 3.30
CA VAL A 133 8.31 -10.73 4.27
C VAL A 133 7.23 -9.75 4.72
N LEU A 134 6.42 -9.22 3.81
CA LEU A 134 5.32 -8.33 4.13
C LEU A 134 4.33 -8.97 5.12
N ASN A 135 3.95 -10.23 4.88
CA ASN A 135 3.06 -10.97 5.76
C ASN A 135 3.68 -11.26 7.14
N TYR A 136 5.00 -11.44 7.21
CA TYR A 136 5.69 -11.65 8.47
C TYR A 136 5.80 -10.37 9.30
N ILE A 137 5.96 -9.21 8.64
CA ILE A 137 6.10 -7.91 9.31
C ILE A 137 4.75 -7.36 9.76
N TYR A 138 3.71 -7.64 9.01
CA TYR A 138 2.35 -7.20 9.35
C TYR A 138 1.80 -7.98 10.54
#